data_d55d14244aa11bd2914d4b85d0d9513e
#
_entry.id   d55d14244aa11bd2914d4b85d0d9513e
#
_cell.length_a   1.000
_cell.length_b   1.000
_cell.length_c   1.000
_cell.angle_alpha   90.00
_cell.angle_beta   90.00
_cell.angle_gamma   90.00
#
_symmetry.space_group_name_H-M   'P 1'
#
loop_
_entity.id
_entity.type
_entity.pdbx_description
1 polymer ?
#
loop_
_entity_poly.entity_id
_entity_poly.type
_entity_poly.pdbx_seq_one_letter_code
_entity_poly.pdbx_strand_id
1 'polypeptide(L)'
;MNIIELYENLKGSYKHYLESFITIKDERIKDKVRDSIKNEELWPKALIQFNPNFAKGIGVKELIAKGLPIHKDLEHFFDKPFYKHQQEAIELGCQDKEFIVTSGTGSGKSRTFMATIFNHVLLNEEACKDKTIAIIVYPMNALINSQAEELERYKSEFEESTGRPCPFTFGKYTGQENDDARTKMQQTPPNIILTNYMMLELLMTRAGKEEDLRRCFLENLHFLV
;
A
#
# COMPACT_ATOMS: atom_id res chain seq x y z
N MET A 1 18.15 -20.41 -5.63
CA MET A 1 18.18 -20.56 -7.09
C MET A 1 18.73 -19.27 -7.69
N ASN A 2 19.80 -19.36 -8.46
CA ASN A 2 20.43 -18.20 -9.11
C ASN A 2 19.52 -17.75 -10.29
N ILE A 3 19.34 -16.45 -10.49
CA ILE A 3 18.50 -15.90 -11.56
C ILE A 3 18.98 -16.31 -12.96
N ILE A 4 20.29 -16.47 -13.13
CA ILE A 4 20.91 -16.95 -14.38
C ILE A 4 20.54 -18.42 -14.62
N GLU A 5 20.59 -19.25 -13.59
CA GLU A 5 20.19 -20.65 -13.67
C GLU A 5 18.69 -20.81 -13.97
N LEU A 6 17.85 -19.95 -13.36
CA LEU A 6 16.42 -19.90 -13.67
C LEU A 6 16.17 -19.52 -15.14
N TYR A 7 16.89 -18.54 -15.65
CA TYR A 7 16.79 -18.09 -17.05
C TYR A 7 17.16 -19.23 -18.03
N GLU A 8 18.26 -19.92 -17.79
CA GLU A 8 18.69 -21.05 -18.65
C GLU A 8 17.70 -22.23 -18.58
N ASN A 9 17.15 -22.52 -17.40
CA ASN A 9 16.12 -23.56 -17.23
C ASN A 9 14.82 -23.22 -17.97
N LEU A 10 14.37 -21.96 -17.89
CA LEU A 10 13.18 -21.48 -18.62
C LEU A 10 13.37 -21.57 -20.13
N LYS A 11 14.56 -21.16 -20.62
CA LYS A 11 14.93 -21.23 -22.03
C LYS A 11 14.96 -22.67 -22.53
N GLY A 12 15.54 -23.58 -21.75
CA GLY A 12 15.56 -25.02 -22.04
C GLY A 12 14.15 -25.63 -22.10
N SER A 13 13.31 -25.30 -21.11
CA SER A 13 11.92 -25.78 -21.06
C SER A 13 11.08 -25.25 -22.21
N TYR A 14 11.24 -23.99 -22.58
CA TYR A 14 10.53 -23.38 -23.72
C TYR A 14 10.95 -24.00 -25.05
N LYS A 15 12.26 -24.25 -25.22
CA LYS A 15 12.78 -24.96 -26.39
C LYS A 15 12.17 -26.36 -26.54
N HIS A 16 12.15 -27.12 -25.44
CA HIS A 16 11.55 -28.45 -25.42
C HIS A 16 10.05 -28.40 -25.72
N TYR A 17 9.34 -27.40 -25.18
CA TYR A 17 7.92 -27.18 -25.51
C TYR A 17 7.70 -26.91 -27.01
N LEU A 18 8.49 -26.04 -27.63
CA LEU A 18 8.39 -25.78 -29.08
C LEU A 18 8.65 -27.03 -29.91
N GLU A 19 9.68 -27.81 -29.58
CA GLU A 19 10.00 -29.07 -30.26
C GLU A 19 8.88 -30.11 -30.12
N SER A 20 8.17 -30.15 -29.01
CA SER A 20 7.08 -31.10 -28.78
C SER A 20 5.78 -30.74 -29.50
N PHE A 21 5.58 -29.45 -29.74
CA PHE A 21 4.33 -28.92 -30.31
C PHE A 21 4.35 -28.84 -31.85
N ILE A 22 5.52 -28.67 -32.46
CA ILE A 22 5.65 -28.47 -33.91
C ILE A 22 5.99 -29.80 -34.58
N THR A 23 5.01 -30.37 -35.30
CA THR A 23 5.21 -31.57 -36.12
C THR A 23 5.50 -31.15 -37.58
N ILE A 24 6.78 -31.21 -37.98
CA ILE A 24 7.21 -30.88 -39.33
C ILE A 24 7.53 -32.18 -40.08
N LYS A 25 6.85 -32.40 -41.22
CA LYS A 25 7.02 -33.60 -42.03
C LYS A 25 8.20 -33.52 -43.02
N ASP A 26 8.53 -32.33 -43.53
CA ASP A 26 9.66 -32.15 -44.44
C ASP A 26 10.96 -31.97 -43.62
N GLU A 27 11.92 -32.90 -43.81
CA GLU A 27 13.17 -32.93 -43.04
C GLU A 27 14.02 -31.67 -43.26
N ARG A 28 14.02 -31.08 -44.47
CA ARG A 28 14.80 -29.84 -44.75
C ARG A 28 14.26 -28.65 -43.97
N ILE A 29 12.93 -28.54 -43.85
CA ILE A 29 12.28 -27.49 -43.06
C ILE A 29 12.53 -27.74 -41.58
N LYS A 30 12.43 -28.98 -41.14
CA LYS A 30 12.68 -29.40 -39.76
C LYS A 30 14.10 -29.09 -39.30
N ASP A 31 15.10 -29.38 -40.16
CA ASP A 31 16.48 -29.06 -39.85
C ASP A 31 16.71 -27.55 -39.75
N LYS A 32 16.15 -26.75 -40.66
CA LYS A 32 16.23 -25.31 -40.58
C LYS A 32 15.59 -24.71 -39.33
N VAL A 33 14.42 -25.21 -38.94
CA VAL A 33 13.76 -24.78 -37.70
C VAL A 33 14.56 -25.17 -36.47
N ARG A 34 15.13 -26.39 -36.44
CA ARG A 34 16.01 -26.82 -35.37
C ARG A 34 17.27 -25.95 -35.26
N ASP A 35 17.85 -25.57 -36.40
CA ASP A 35 19.01 -24.67 -36.41
C ASP A 35 18.65 -23.28 -35.88
N SER A 36 17.52 -22.70 -36.30
CA SER A 36 17.04 -21.42 -35.75
C SER A 36 16.79 -21.49 -34.25
N ILE A 37 16.21 -22.60 -33.75
CA ILE A 37 16.00 -22.82 -32.32
C ILE A 37 17.34 -22.96 -31.58
N LYS A 38 18.32 -23.69 -32.16
CA LYS A 38 19.67 -23.85 -31.59
C LYS A 38 20.43 -22.53 -31.56
N ASN A 39 20.33 -21.72 -32.61
CA ASN A 39 21.01 -20.44 -32.71
C ASN A 39 20.35 -19.33 -31.88
N GLU A 40 19.33 -19.67 -31.11
CA GLU A 40 18.64 -18.75 -30.18
C GLU A 40 17.94 -17.57 -30.86
N GLU A 41 17.63 -17.69 -32.15
CA GLU A 41 16.97 -16.62 -32.93
C GLU A 41 15.57 -16.27 -32.40
N LEU A 42 14.92 -17.23 -31.72
CA LEU A 42 13.57 -17.09 -31.15
C LEU A 42 13.57 -16.60 -29.69
N TRP A 43 14.75 -16.43 -29.07
CA TRP A 43 14.85 -16.01 -27.69
C TRP A 43 15.63 -14.70 -27.55
N PRO A 44 15.02 -13.64 -27.01
CA PRO A 44 15.72 -12.38 -26.85
C PRO A 44 16.88 -12.53 -25.85
N LYS A 45 17.92 -11.75 -26.05
CA LYS A 45 19.03 -11.68 -25.09
C LYS A 45 18.51 -11.15 -23.78
N ALA A 46 18.99 -11.71 -22.68
CA ALA A 46 18.67 -11.21 -21.35
C ALA A 46 19.15 -9.77 -21.19
N LEU A 47 18.23 -8.90 -20.73
CA LEU A 47 18.54 -7.53 -20.36
C LEU A 47 18.47 -7.40 -18.86
N ILE A 48 19.54 -6.90 -18.25
CA ILE A 48 19.57 -6.61 -16.81
C ILE A 48 19.44 -5.09 -16.65
N GLN A 49 18.39 -4.68 -15.99
CA GLN A 49 18.18 -3.29 -15.61
C GLN A 49 18.26 -3.17 -14.09
N PHE A 50 19.15 -2.35 -13.59
CA PHE A 50 19.20 -2.00 -12.18
C PHE A 50 18.30 -0.82 -11.92
N ASN A 51 17.33 -1.00 -11.01
CA ASN A 51 16.56 0.15 -10.52
C ASN A 51 17.44 0.94 -9.53
N PRO A 52 17.55 2.26 -9.69
CA PRO A 52 18.26 3.07 -8.71
C PRO A 52 17.59 2.96 -7.34
N ASN A 53 18.41 2.89 -6.29
CA ASN A 53 17.89 2.95 -4.94
C ASN A 53 17.29 4.33 -4.67
N PHE A 54 16.18 4.38 -3.93
CA PHE A 54 15.64 5.65 -3.45
C PHE A 54 16.62 6.31 -2.48
N ALA A 55 16.73 7.64 -2.58
CA ALA A 55 17.57 8.41 -1.68
C ALA A 55 17.13 8.18 -0.22
N LYS A 56 18.09 7.86 0.63
CA LYS A 56 17.85 7.63 2.06
C LYS A 56 17.54 8.95 2.75
N GLY A 57 16.56 8.95 3.61
CA GLY A 57 16.24 9.98 4.59
C GLY A 57 16.64 9.55 5.99
N ILE A 58 15.95 10.05 6.98
CA ILE A 58 16.20 9.80 8.40
C ILE A 58 15.04 9.06 9.07
N GLY A 59 15.27 8.53 10.26
CA GLY A 59 14.25 7.81 11.02
C GLY A 59 13.44 8.72 11.96
N VAL A 60 12.54 8.12 12.73
CA VAL A 60 11.65 8.83 13.67
C VAL A 60 12.45 9.61 14.70
N LYS A 61 13.47 9.01 15.29
CA LYS A 61 14.32 9.66 16.32
C LYS A 61 14.99 10.94 15.82
N GLU A 62 15.53 10.87 14.62
CA GLU A 62 16.20 12.02 14.01
C GLU A 62 15.21 13.11 13.61
N LEU A 63 13.98 12.74 13.19
CA LEU A 63 12.92 13.71 12.93
C LEU A 63 12.52 14.45 14.20
N ILE A 64 12.39 13.75 15.33
CA ILE A 64 12.13 14.35 16.65
C ILE A 64 13.28 15.27 17.04
N ALA A 65 14.53 14.84 16.85
CA ALA A 65 15.71 15.65 17.16
C ALA A 65 15.80 16.93 16.33
N LYS A 66 15.22 16.96 15.14
CA LYS A 66 15.04 18.16 14.31
C LYS A 66 13.95 19.12 14.81
N GLY A 67 13.22 18.76 15.86
CA GLY A 67 12.15 19.59 16.43
C GLY A 67 10.79 19.45 15.75
N LEU A 68 10.57 18.42 14.94
CA LEU A 68 9.25 18.13 14.38
C LEU A 68 8.30 17.61 15.46
N PRO A 69 7.01 17.97 15.41
CA PRO A 69 6.00 17.49 16.37
C PRO A 69 5.64 16.02 16.06
N ILE A 70 6.55 15.12 16.40
CA ILE A 70 6.38 13.69 16.17
C ILE A 70 6.37 12.97 17.52
N HIS A 71 5.37 12.12 17.71
CA HIS A 71 5.26 11.31 18.90
C HIS A 71 6.32 10.20 18.91
N LYS A 72 6.95 9.97 20.05
CA LYS A 72 8.04 8.96 20.18
C LYS A 72 7.60 7.55 19.80
N ASP A 73 6.35 7.18 20.09
CA ASP A 73 5.83 5.85 19.83
C ASP A 73 5.56 5.58 18.34
N LEU A 74 5.71 6.59 17.46
CA LEU A 74 5.69 6.39 16.02
C LEU A 74 6.81 5.45 15.55
N GLU A 75 7.89 5.32 16.33
CA GLU A 75 8.99 4.39 16.06
C GLU A 75 8.54 2.92 16.10
N HIS A 76 7.53 2.58 16.91
CA HIS A 76 7.00 1.22 16.98
C HIS A 76 6.29 0.77 15.70
N PHE A 77 5.82 1.72 14.88
CA PHE A 77 5.27 1.45 13.56
C PHE A 77 6.35 1.52 12.46
N PHE A 78 7.39 2.33 12.64
CA PHE A 78 8.40 2.62 11.62
C PHE A 78 9.82 2.55 12.22
N ASP A 79 10.34 1.33 12.36
CA ASP A 79 11.66 1.02 12.92
C ASP A 79 12.82 1.39 12.00
N LYS A 80 12.57 1.50 10.68
CA LYS A 80 13.59 1.78 9.66
C LYS A 80 13.54 3.22 9.20
N PRO A 81 14.69 3.82 8.86
CA PRO A 81 14.73 5.14 8.27
C PRO A 81 13.83 5.27 7.05
N PHE A 82 13.22 6.43 6.92
CA PHE A 82 12.41 6.75 5.74
C PHE A 82 13.29 6.99 4.51
N TYR A 83 12.71 6.86 3.34
CA TYR A 83 13.30 7.45 2.14
C TYR A 83 13.11 8.97 2.15
N LYS A 84 13.95 9.69 1.38
CA LYS A 84 13.91 11.15 1.37
C LYS A 84 12.53 11.71 1.01
N HIS A 85 11.86 11.17 0.00
CA HIS A 85 10.51 11.59 -0.37
C HIS A 85 9.46 11.29 0.71
N GLN A 86 9.64 10.20 1.48
CA GLN A 86 8.78 9.89 2.63
C GLN A 86 9.01 10.89 3.75
N GLN A 87 10.26 11.19 4.06
CA GLN A 87 10.62 12.20 5.05
C GLN A 87 10.03 13.57 4.72
N GLU A 88 10.21 14.05 3.48
CA GLU A 88 9.68 15.33 3.02
C GLU A 88 8.14 15.39 3.14
N ALA A 89 7.45 14.32 2.78
CA ALA A 89 6.00 14.24 2.93
C ALA A 89 5.55 14.27 4.40
N ILE A 90 6.25 13.57 5.29
CA ILE A 90 5.96 13.58 6.74
C ILE A 90 6.22 14.98 7.32
N GLU A 91 7.30 15.64 6.94
CA GLU A 91 7.62 17.01 7.34
C GLU A 91 6.52 18.00 6.93
N LEU A 92 5.95 17.84 5.72
CA LEU A 92 4.83 18.65 5.25
C LEU A 92 3.54 18.33 6.03
N GLY A 93 3.24 17.04 6.22
CA GLY A 93 2.05 16.61 6.96
C GLY A 93 2.06 17.05 8.42
N CYS A 94 3.23 17.08 9.08
CA CYS A 94 3.38 17.65 10.43
C CYS A 94 3.14 19.17 10.50
N GLN A 95 3.10 19.85 9.36
CA GLN A 95 2.80 21.28 9.23
C GLN A 95 1.40 21.54 8.72
N ASP A 96 0.53 20.54 8.69
CA ASP A 96 -0.83 20.58 8.12
C ASP A 96 -0.87 21.08 6.67
N LYS A 97 0.19 20.74 5.89
CA LYS A 97 0.26 21.08 4.47
C LYS A 97 -0.19 19.92 3.61
N GLU A 98 -0.95 20.24 2.59
CA GLU A 98 -1.31 19.31 1.52
C GLU A 98 -0.08 18.96 0.67
N PHE A 99 0.01 17.71 0.23
CA PHE A 99 1.11 17.27 -0.62
C PHE A 99 0.67 16.16 -1.59
N ILE A 100 1.39 16.07 -2.71
CA ILE A 100 1.23 14.99 -3.69
C ILE A 100 2.55 14.23 -3.79
N VAL A 101 2.49 12.91 -3.62
CA VAL A 101 3.66 12.03 -3.75
C VAL A 101 3.65 11.33 -5.11
N THR A 102 4.57 11.72 -5.98
CA THR A 102 4.80 11.06 -7.27
C THR A 102 6.11 10.28 -7.22
N SER A 103 6.02 8.97 -7.30
CA SER A 103 7.20 8.09 -7.33
C SER A 103 6.85 6.75 -7.96
N GLY A 104 7.85 5.98 -8.38
CA GLY A 104 7.65 4.65 -8.96
C GLY A 104 6.94 3.67 -8.02
N THR A 105 6.49 2.54 -8.55
CA THR A 105 5.95 1.43 -7.76
C THR A 105 7.00 0.88 -6.81
N GLY A 106 6.58 0.41 -5.63
CA GLY A 106 7.50 -0.14 -4.63
C GLY A 106 8.31 0.90 -3.84
N SER A 107 8.06 2.21 -4.02
CA SER A 107 8.75 3.27 -3.26
C SER A 107 8.24 3.48 -1.83
N GLY A 108 7.20 2.74 -1.42
CA GLY A 108 6.59 2.88 -0.10
C GLY A 108 5.80 4.18 0.08
N LYS A 109 5.07 4.62 -0.95
CA LYS A 109 4.21 5.84 -0.88
C LYS A 109 3.23 5.79 0.29
N SER A 110 2.64 4.62 0.58
CA SER A 110 1.66 4.48 1.68
C SER A 110 2.24 4.87 3.04
N ARG A 111 3.54 4.65 3.27
CA ARG A 111 4.20 5.05 4.52
C ARG A 111 4.16 6.56 4.76
N THR A 112 4.05 7.40 3.73
CA THR A 112 4.01 8.85 3.86
C THR A 112 2.78 9.32 4.62
N PHE A 113 1.60 8.97 4.13
CA PHE A 113 0.34 9.36 4.76
C PHE A 113 0.03 8.51 6.00
N MET A 114 0.41 7.23 6.02
CA MET A 114 0.23 6.40 7.22
C MET A 114 1.02 6.96 8.41
N ALA A 115 2.28 7.35 8.21
CA ALA A 115 3.08 7.93 9.28
C ALA A 115 2.48 9.26 9.79
N THR A 116 1.95 10.08 8.90
CA THR A 116 1.29 11.35 9.26
C THR A 116 0.01 11.11 10.05
N ILE A 117 -0.86 10.18 9.59
CA ILE A 117 -2.10 9.82 10.28
C ILE A 117 -1.81 9.21 11.66
N PHE A 118 -0.89 8.25 11.75
CA PHE A 118 -0.55 7.60 13.01
C PHE A 118 0.04 8.60 14.01
N ASN A 119 0.91 9.49 13.53
CA ASN A 119 1.44 10.55 14.37
C ASN A 119 0.35 11.47 14.93
N HIS A 120 -0.60 11.87 14.09
CA HIS A 120 -1.72 12.71 14.53
C HIS A 120 -2.56 12.02 15.60
N VAL A 121 -2.89 10.74 15.42
CA VAL A 121 -3.64 9.97 16.42
C VAL A 121 -2.84 9.82 17.70
N LEU A 122 -1.54 9.49 17.64
CA LEU A 122 -0.68 9.36 18.82
C LEU A 122 -0.56 10.67 19.63
N LEU A 123 -0.52 11.81 18.96
CA LEU A 123 -0.47 13.12 19.63
C LEU A 123 -1.82 13.53 20.23
N ASN A 124 -2.92 12.95 19.78
CA ASN A 124 -4.29 13.36 20.11
C ASN A 124 -5.17 12.18 20.49
N GLU A 125 -4.66 11.12 21.16
CA GLU A 125 -5.36 9.86 21.42
C GLU A 125 -6.78 10.07 21.98
N GLU A 126 -6.94 10.86 23.04
CA GLU A 126 -8.25 11.11 23.67
C GLU A 126 -9.20 11.91 22.74
N ALA A 127 -8.67 12.85 21.97
CA ALA A 127 -9.46 13.66 21.05
C ALA A 127 -9.93 12.86 19.83
N CYS A 128 -9.16 11.85 19.42
CA CYS A 128 -9.45 10.98 18.29
C CYS A 128 -10.34 9.78 18.64
N LYS A 129 -10.59 9.52 19.94
CA LYS A 129 -11.35 8.36 20.38
C LYS A 129 -12.77 8.37 19.80
N ASP A 130 -13.18 7.24 19.22
CA ASP A 130 -14.48 7.02 18.59
C ASP A 130 -14.84 8.08 17.53
N LYS A 131 -13.84 8.56 16.80
CA LYS A 131 -14.01 9.56 15.72
C LYS A 131 -13.26 9.13 14.45
N THR A 132 -13.84 9.40 13.31
CA THR A 132 -13.15 9.23 12.03
C THR A 132 -12.26 10.43 11.76
N ILE A 133 -10.96 10.17 11.67
CA ILE A 133 -9.91 11.19 11.45
C ILE A 133 -9.40 11.14 10.01
N ALA A 134 -9.41 9.97 9.39
CA ALA A 134 -8.89 9.77 8.05
C ALA A 134 -9.83 8.94 7.17
N ILE A 135 -9.98 9.36 5.92
CA ILE A 135 -10.58 8.57 4.84
C ILE A 135 -9.52 8.35 3.77
N ILE A 136 -9.24 7.09 3.44
CA ILE A 136 -8.29 6.70 2.42
C ILE A 136 -9.04 6.04 1.27
N VAL A 137 -8.93 6.63 0.09
CA VAL A 137 -9.69 6.24 -1.10
C VAL A 137 -8.82 5.46 -2.06
N TYR A 138 -9.21 4.24 -2.36
CA TYR A 138 -8.52 3.37 -3.31
C TYR A 138 -9.37 3.12 -4.56
N PRO A 139 -8.74 2.93 -5.72
CA PRO A 139 -9.48 2.69 -6.96
C PRO A 139 -10.20 1.32 -7.01
N MET A 140 -9.76 0.34 -6.21
CA MET A 140 -10.27 -1.04 -6.26
C MET A 140 -10.33 -1.67 -4.87
N ASN A 141 -11.34 -2.53 -4.66
CA ASN A 141 -11.51 -3.26 -3.39
C ASN A 141 -10.34 -4.19 -3.06
N ALA A 142 -9.64 -4.74 -4.06
CA ALA A 142 -8.45 -5.56 -3.83
C ALA A 142 -7.35 -4.78 -3.11
N LEU A 143 -7.15 -3.50 -3.44
CA LEU A 143 -6.21 -2.63 -2.74
C LEU A 143 -6.67 -2.31 -1.32
N ILE A 144 -7.97 -2.10 -1.12
CA ILE A 144 -8.56 -1.90 0.22
C ILE A 144 -8.25 -3.10 1.12
N ASN A 145 -8.44 -4.32 0.61
CA ASN A 145 -8.17 -5.52 1.39
C ASN A 145 -6.67 -5.65 1.74
N SER A 146 -5.80 -5.44 0.76
CA SER A 146 -4.34 -5.47 0.99
C SER A 146 -3.89 -4.40 2.01
N GLN A 147 -4.48 -3.21 1.95
CA GLN A 147 -4.15 -2.13 2.91
C GLN A 147 -4.76 -2.39 4.30
N ALA A 148 -5.91 -3.04 4.39
CA ALA A 148 -6.47 -3.47 5.67
C ALA A 148 -5.56 -4.52 6.34
N GLU A 149 -5.01 -5.47 5.59
CA GLU A 149 -4.02 -6.42 6.09
C GLU A 149 -2.74 -5.72 6.57
N GLU A 150 -2.30 -4.69 5.85
CA GLU A 150 -1.14 -3.89 6.26
C GLU A 150 -1.40 -3.10 7.55
N LEU A 151 -2.59 -2.51 7.71
CA LEU A 151 -2.99 -1.83 8.95
C LEU A 151 -3.09 -2.80 10.13
N GLU A 152 -3.62 -4.01 9.92
CA GLU A 152 -3.67 -5.03 10.97
C GLU A 152 -2.26 -5.47 11.39
N ARG A 153 -1.32 -5.56 10.44
CA ARG A 153 0.08 -5.82 10.74
C ARG A 153 0.69 -4.71 11.59
N TYR A 154 0.51 -3.43 11.23
CA TYR A 154 1.00 -2.30 12.03
C TYR A 154 0.42 -2.33 13.45
N LYS A 155 -0.87 -2.65 13.59
CA LYS A 155 -1.53 -2.77 14.87
C LYS A 155 -0.89 -3.88 15.71
N SER A 156 -0.72 -5.08 15.16
CA SER A 156 -0.12 -6.22 15.85
C SER A 156 1.33 -5.93 16.26
N GLU A 157 2.15 -5.37 15.38
CA GLU A 157 3.54 -4.99 15.67
C GLU A 157 3.63 -3.95 16.80
N PHE A 158 2.73 -2.98 16.83
CA PHE A 158 2.64 -2.00 17.89
C PHE A 158 2.25 -2.63 19.23
N GLU A 159 1.20 -3.46 19.27
CA GLU A 159 0.72 -4.13 20.47
C GLU A 159 1.78 -5.09 21.03
N GLU A 160 2.49 -5.82 20.19
CA GLU A 160 3.61 -6.69 20.59
C GLU A 160 4.79 -5.91 21.17
N SER A 161 5.14 -4.79 20.56
CA SER A 161 6.33 -4.00 20.95
C SER A 161 6.09 -3.13 22.17
N THR A 162 4.87 -2.68 22.42
CA THR A 162 4.53 -1.75 23.50
C THR A 162 3.80 -2.39 24.67
N GLY A 163 3.15 -3.55 24.47
CA GLY A 163 2.28 -4.21 25.46
C GLY A 163 0.97 -3.46 25.73
N ARG A 164 0.62 -2.43 24.94
CA ARG A 164 -0.63 -1.68 25.06
C ARG A 164 -1.47 -1.76 23.78
N PRO A 165 -2.80 -1.56 23.85
CA PRO A 165 -3.64 -1.54 22.67
C PRO A 165 -3.18 -0.49 21.65
N CYS A 166 -3.36 -0.79 20.35
CA CYS A 166 -3.07 0.17 19.29
C CYS A 166 -3.95 1.42 19.44
N PRO A 167 -3.38 2.63 19.28
CA PRO A 167 -4.10 3.89 19.52
C PRO A 167 -5.13 4.23 18.44
N PHE A 168 -5.14 3.51 17.32
CA PHE A 168 -6.12 3.72 16.26
C PHE A 168 -6.93 2.45 15.95
N THR A 169 -8.12 2.69 15.43
CA THR A 169 -8.99 1.68 14.84
C THR A 169 -9.19 1.96 13.35
N PHE A 170 -9.49 0.94 12.58
CA PHE A 170 -9.80 1.11 11.15
C PHE A 170 -10.98 0.25 10.71
N GLY A 171 -11.62 0.64 9.63
CA GLY A 171 -12.73 -0.09 9.04
C GLY A 171 -12.77 0.05 7.52
N LYS A 172 -13.43 -0.91 6.86
CA LYS A 172 -13.69 -0.87 5.43
C LYS A 172 -15.12 -0.38 5.18
N TYR A 173 -15.28 0.63 4.34
CA TYR A 173 -16.56 1.10 3.86
C TYR A 173 -16.62 0.89 2.34
N THR A 174 -17.08 -0.30 1.94
CA THR A 174 -17.22 -0.73 0.55
C THR A 174 -18.65 -1.23 0.29
N GLY A 175 -18.97 -1.65 -0.92
CA GLY A 175 -20.27 -2.25 -1.23
C GLY A 175 -20.45 -3.68 -0.68
N GLN A 176 -19.45 -4.24 -0.04
CA GLN A 176 -19.46 -5.61 0.48
C GLN A 176 -19.89 -5.71 1.95
N GLU A 177 -19.85 -4.59 2.68
CA GLU A 177 -20.26 -4.54 4.08
C GLU A 177 -21.80 -4.62 4.21
N ASN A 178 -22.23 -5.46 5.14
CA ASN A 178 -23.65 -5.58 5.48
C ASN A 178 -24.14 -4.41 6.36
N ASP A 179 -25.45 -4.32 6.57
CA ASP A 179 -26.06 -3.24 7.35
C ASP A 179 -25.62 -3.26 8.83
N ASP A 180 -25.31 -4.43 9.40
CA ASP A 180 -24.82 -4.55 10.78
C ASP A 180 -23.44 -3.92 10.94
N ALA A 181 -22.52 -4.16 9.98
CA ALA A 181 -21.19 -3.56 9.98
C ALA A 181 -21.28 -2.02 9.85
N ARG A 182 -22.16 -1.52 9.01
CA ARG A 182 -22.42 -0.08 8.85
C ARG A 182 -22.97 0.55 10.13
N THR A 183 -23.93 -0.09 10.75
CA THR A 183 -24.51 0.34 12.04
C THR A 183 -23.45 0.38 13.14
N LYS A 184 -22.57 -0.62 13.18
CA LYS A 184 -21.45 -0.64 14.13
C LYS A 184 -20.49 0.52 13.90
N MET A 185 -20.15 0.83 12.65
CA MET A 185 -19.29 1.98 12.32
C MET A 185 -19.93 3.32 12.68
N GLN A 186 -21.25 3.42 12.64
CA GLN A 186 -21.99 4.60 13.07
C GLN A 186 -21.97 4.77 14.58
N GLN A 187 -22.09 3.66 15.34
CA GLN A 187 -22.08 3.69 16.82
C GLN A 187 -20.67 3.91 17.38
N THR A 188 -19.67 3.32 16.72
CA THR A 188 -18.26 3.40 17.12
C THR A 188 -17.43 3.66 15.86
N PRO A 189 -17.34 4.93 15.42
CA PRO A 189 -16.62 5.29 14.22
C PRO A 189 -15.14 4.93 14.33
N PRO A 190 -14.58 4.17 13.35
CA PRO A 190 -13.15 3.91 13.33
C PRO A 190 -12.37 5.16 12.94
N ASN A 191 -11.15 5.28 13.44
CA ASN A 191 -10.28 6.42 13.14
C ASN A 191 -9.91 6.52 11.66
N ILE A 192 -9.73 5.38 11.00
CA ILE A 192 -9.34 5.30 9.59
C ILE A 192 -10.38 4.52 8.81
N ILE A 193 -10.96 5.12 7.79
CA ILE A 193 -11.87 4.48 6.84
C ILE A 193 -11.12 4.18 5.54
N LEU A 194 -11.15 2.93 5.12
CA LEU A 194 -10.70 2.50 3.81
C LEU A 194 -11.90 2.36 2.88
N THR A 195 -11.93 3.09 1.78
CA THR A 195 -13.05 3.09 0.85
C THR A 195 -12.59 3.19 -0.60
N ASN A 196 -13.53 3.08 -1.54
CA ASN A 196 -13.31 3.42 -2.94
C ASN A 196 -14.08 4.68 -3.32
N TYR A 197 -13.71 5.27 -4.46
CA TYR A 197 -14.29 6.54 -4.87
C TYR A 197 -15.80 6.45 -5.11
N MET A 198 -16.31 5.32 -5.61
CA MET A 198 -17.75 5.10 -5.82
C MET A 198 -18.52 5.12 -4.51
N MET A 199 -17.98 4.48 -3.47
CA MET A 199 -18.62 4.48 -2.15
C MET A 199 -18.52 5.85 -1.47
N LEU A 200 -17.42 6.57 -1.67
CA LEU A 200 -17.30 7.94 -1.19
C LEU A 200 -18.34 8.85 -1.87
N GLU A 201 -18.49 8.74 -3.20
CA GLU A 201 -19.52 9.48 -3.94
C GLU A 201 -20.93 9.16 -3.45
N LEU A 202 -21.23 7.87 -3.24
CA LEU A 202 -22.53 7.45 -2.70
C LEU A 202 -22.76 8.00 -1.29
N LEU A 203 -21.75 7.99 -0.43
CA LEU A 203 -21.82 8.59 0.91
C LEU A 203 -22.12 10.07 0.85
N MET A 204 -21.53 10.80 -0.10
CA MET A 204 -21.71 12.25 -0.26
C MET A 204 -23.06 12.63 -0.88
N THR A 205 -23.62 11.80 -1.77
CA THR A 205 -24.77 12.16 -2.60
C THR A 205 -26.09 11.54 -2.14
N ARG A 206 -26.07 10.40 -1.46
CA ARG A 206 -27.31 9.75 -0.98
C ARG A 206 -27.92 10.50 0.19
N ALA A 207 -29.23 10.76 0.08
CA ALA A 207 -30.04 11.23 1.20
C ALA A 207 -30.62 10.05 2.01
N GLY A 208 -30.91 10.26 3.27
CA GLY A 208 -31.55 9.27 4.15
C GLY A 208 -30.54 8.44 4.95
N LYS A 209 -30.57 7.11 4.86
CA LYS A 209 -29.76 6.20 5.70
C LYS A 209 -28.25 6.50 5.76
N GLU A 210 -27.70 7.10 4.72
CA GLU A 210 -26.28 7.44 4.64
C GLU A 210 -25.94 8.81 5.29
N GLU A 211 -26.93 9.60 5.67
CA GLU A 211 -26.72 10.95 6.23
C GLU A 211 -26.03 10.91 7.59
N ASP A 212 -26.43 9.98 8.44
CA ASP A 212 -25.83 9.83 9.76
C ASP A 212 -24.39 9.29 9.66
N LEU A 213 -24.15 8.33 8.78
CA LEU A 213 -22.79 7.84 8.48
C LEU A 213 -21.90 8.93 7.90
N ARG A 214 -22.44 9.73 6.97
CA ARG A 214 -21.74 10.88 6.40
C ARG A 214 -21.32 11.86 7.48
N ARG A 215 -22.23 12.19 8.39
CA ARG A 215 -21.95 13.08 9.52
C ARG A 215 -20.83 12.49 10.39
N CYS A 216 -20.95 11.24 10.83
CA CYS A 216 -19.94 10.55 11.63
C CYS A 216 -18.55 10.57 10.98
N PHE A 217 -18.48 10.33 9.68
CA PHE A 217 -17.18 10.22 8.99
C PHE A 217 -16.57 11.59 8.66
N LEU A 218 -17.35 12.63 8.47
CA LEU A 218 -16.88 13.94 8.01
C LEU A 218 -16.72 14.97 9.12
N GLU A 219 -17.44 14.83 10.24
CA GLU A 219 -17.45 15.84 11.30
C GLU A 219 -16.07 16.12 11.90
N ASN A 220 -15.24 15.09 12.04
CA ASN A 220 -13.90 15.17 12.61
C ASN A 220 -12.80 14.79 11.60
N LEU A 221 -13.13 14.78 10.31
CA LEU A 221 -12.19 14.39 9.26
C LEU A 221 -11.04 15.40 9.17
N HIS A 222 -9.83 14.91 9.33
CA HIS A 222 -8.60 15.69 9.21
C HIS A 222 -7.81 15.31 7.95
N PHE A 223 -7.83 14.03 7.56
CA PHE A 223 -7.10 13.53 6.40
C PHE A 223 -8.04 12.93 5.35
N LEU A 224 -7.90 13.38 4.11
CA LEU A 224 -8.46 12.75 2.92
C LEU A 224 -7.31 12.38 1.98
N VAL A 225 -7.15 11.07 1.69
CA VAL A 225 -6.03 10.50 0.92
C VAL A 225 -6.55 9.73 -0.29
#